data_bcb7b6071dbe1c584cb75b016c90e2e8
#
_entry.id   bcb7b6071dbe1c584cb75b016c90e2e8
#
_cell.length_a   1.000
_cell.length_b   1.000
_cell.length_c   1.000
_cell.angle_alpha   90.00
_cell.angle_beta   90.00
_cell.angle_gamma   90.00
#
_symmetry.space_group_name_H-M   'P 1'
#
loop_
_entity.id
_entity.type
_entity.pdbx_description
1 polymer ?
#
loop_
_entity_poly.entity_id
_entity_poly.type
_entity_poly.pdbx_seq_one_letter_code
_entity_poly.pdbx_strand_id
1 'polypeptide(L)'
;MAPLVEEPLKLAAFLYAIYMVPTKSYKGLLLVAITAGLGFQISEDFSYILSDLPDGFSYTVSGILGRTIGAVSSHWLYTSFLAMGLVLIWRSRQKLINSKYSLIGILYACGAFAAHFAWNSPLRNLESDLPWASGLLISVNLFFFITLYQILSKLDEENK
;
A
#
# COMPACT_ATOMS: atom_id res chain seq x y z
N MET A 1 13.67 9.53 -0.33
CA MET A 1 12.94 10.37 0.68
C MET A 1 11.43 10.25 0.54
N ALA A 2 10.88 10.02 -0.67
CA ALA A 2 9.42 9.96 -0.92
C ALA A 2 8.62 9.10 0.09
N PRO A 3 8.97 7.83 0.40
CA PRO A 3 8.17 7.02 1.31
C PRO A 3 7.94 7.62 2.70
N LEU A 4 8.92 8.36 3.23
CA LEU A 4 8.81 8.98 4.57
C LEU A 4 7.83 10.16 4.61
N VAL A 5 7.51 10.76 3.48
CA VAL A 5 6.52 11.85 3.38
C VAL A 5 5.18 11.30 2.93
N GLU A 6 5.18 10.44 1.92
CA GLU A 6 3.97 9.95 1.28
C GLU A 6 3.16 9.00 2.17
N GLU A 7 3.81 8.05 2.87
CA GLU A 7 3.08 7.10 3.70
C GLU A 7 2.34 7.78 4.87
N PRO A 8 2.92 8.75 5.59
CA PRO A 8 2.18 9.55 6.58
C PRO A 8 1.01 10.36 5.98
N LEU A 9 1.16 10.91 4.77
CA LEU A 9 0.07 11.65 4.11
C LEU A 9 -1.09 10.73 3.73
N LYS A 10 -0.79 9.55 3.16
CA LYS A 10 -1.79 8.52 2.85
C LYS A 10 -2.47 7.99 4.10
N LEU A 11 -1.70 7.83 5.20
CA LEU A 11 -2.27 7.47 6.50
C LEU A 11 -3.21 8.55 7.04
N ALA A 12 -2.88 9.83 6.89
CA ALA A 12 -3.76 10.93 7.28
C ALA A 12 -5.07 10.91 6.47
N ALA A 13 -5.01 10.62 5.16
CA ALA A 13 -6.20 10.44 4.33
C ALA A 13 -7.05 9.25 4.81
N PHE A 14 -6.43 8.11 5.15
CA PHE A 14 -7.13 6.97 5.75
C PHE A 14 -7.83 7.35 7.07
N LEU A 15 -7.12 8.02 7.98
CA LEU A 15 -7.68 8.44 9.28
C LEU A 15 -8.84 9.42 9.10
N TYR A 16 -8.73 10.37 8.18
CA TYR A 16 -9.82 11.27 7.84
C TYR A 16 -11.03 10.52 7.27
N ALA A 17 -10.80 9.56 6.37
CA ALA A 17 -11.87 8.79 5.77
C ALA A 17 -12.63 7.93 6.79
N ILE A 18 -11.96 7.28 7.74
CA ILE A 18 -12.63 6.52 8.81
C ILE A 18 -13.33 7.42 9.83
N TYR A 19 -12.89 8.67 10.00
CA TYR A 19 -13.62 9.66 10.79
C TYR A 19 -14.93 10.05 10.11
N MET A 20 -14.91 10.27 8.79
CA MET A 20 -16.11 10.64 8.01
C MET A 20 -17.08 9.48 7.78
N VAL A 21 -16.56 8.27 7.57
CA VAL A 21 -17.35 7.06 7.30
C VAL A 21 -16.90 5.94 8.26
N PRO A 22 -17.39 5.96 9.51
CA PRO A 22 -16.95 5.01 10.53
C PRO A 22 -17.30 3.57 10.15
N THR A 23 -16.31 2.68 10.24
CA THR A 23 -16.52 1.24 10.12
C THR A 23 -15.82 0.50 11.25
N LYS A 24 -16.44 -0.57 11.75
CA LYS A 24 -15.87 -1.44 12.80
C LYS A 24 -15.24 -2.70 12.25
N SER A 25 -15.63 -3.11 11.04
CA SER A 25 -15.12 -4.29 10.35
C SER A 25 -13.67 -4.07 9.89
N TYR A 26 -12.83 -5.08 10.05
CA TYR A 26 -11.45 -5.04 9.56
C TYR A 26 -11.40 -4.97 8.04
N LYS A 27 -12.30 -5.70 7.34
CA LYS A 27 -12.42 -5.62 5.87
C LYS A 27 -12.86 -4.23 5.42
N GLY A 28 -13.79 -3.60 6.18
CA GLY A 28 -14.19 -2.23 5.92
C GLY A 28 -13.02 -1.25 6.07
N LEU A 29 -12.22 -1.37 7.14
CA LEU A 29 -11.01 -0.56 7.34
C LEU A 29 -9.98 -0.81 6.24
N LEU A 30 -9.79 -2.07 5.83
CA LEU A 30 -8.90 -2.42 4.71
C LEU A 30 -9.35 -1.75 3.41
N LEU A 31 -10.66 -1.78 3.10
CA LEU A 31 -11.20 -1.13 1.91
C LEU A 31 -10.94 0.38 1.92
N VAL A 32 -11.10 1.04 3.06
CA VAL A 32 -10.77 2.48 3.22
C VAL A 32 -9.27 2.72 2.99
N ALA A 33 -8.40 1.85 3.51
CA ALA A 33 -6.95 1.96 3.30
C ALA A 33 -6.57 1.79 1.82
N ILE A 34 -7.15 0.80 1.14
CA ILE A 34 -6.99 0.59 -0.31
C ILE A 34 -7.42 1.85 -1.07
N THR A 35 -8.59 2.40 -0.76
CA THR A 35 -9.15 3.57 -1.45
C THR A 35 -8.27 4.80 -1.24
N ALA A 36 -7.75 5.02 -0.03
CA ALA A 36 -6.83 6.14 0.25
C ALA A 36 -5.52 6.01 -0.57
N GLY A 37 -4.94 4.81 -0.64
CA GLY A 37 -3.76 4.55 -1.44
C GLY A 37 -4.00 4.67 -2.94
N LEU A 38 -5.14 4.19 -3.45
CA LEU A 38 -5.54 4.35 -4.85
C LEU A 38 -5.75 5.82 -5.24
N GLY A 39 -6.38 6.61 -4.36
CA GLY A 39 -6.55 8.05 -4.59
C GLY A 39 -5.22 8.77 -4.75
N PHE A 40 -4.24 8.43 -3.91
CA PHE A 40 -2.88 8.96 -4.03
C PHE A 40 -2.24 8.52 -5.35
N GLN A 41 -2.32 7.22 -5.70
CA GLN A 41 -1.81 6.65 -6.94
C GLN A 41 -2.32 7.40 -8.16
N ILE A 42 -3.64 7.59 -8.26
CA ILE A 42 -4.26 8.29 -9.40
C ILE A 42 -3.75 9.73 -9.49
N SER A 43 -3.64 10.44 -8.36
CA SER A 43 -3.13 11.81 -8.32
C SER A 43 -1.68 11.90 -8.78
N GLU A 44 -0.85 10.96 -8.33
CA GLU A 44 0.56 10.89 -8.72
C GLU A 44 0.70 10.52 -10.20
N ASP A 45 -0.03 9.51 -10.69
CA ASP A 45 0.00 9.10 -12.09
C ASP A 45 -0.43 10.23 -13.01
N PHE A 46 -1.46 10.98 -12.64
CA PHE A 46 -1.88 12.16 -13.38
C PHE A 46 -0.79 13.24 -13.45
N SER A 47 -0.09 13.48 -12.34
CA SER A 47 1.02 14.45 -12.29
C SER A 47 2.17 14.04 -13.21
N TYR A 48 2.52 12.75 -13.24
CA TYR A 48 3.55 12.24 -14.15
C TYR A 48 3.13 12.35 -15.61
N ILE A 49 1.88 11.99 -15.95
CA ILE A 49 1.36 12.12 -17.33
C ILE A 49 1.49 13.57 -17.80
N LEU A 50 1.13 14.54 -16.95
CA LEU A 50 1.26 15.96 -17.30
C LEU A 50 2.72 16.37 -17.49
N SER A 51 3.65 15.83 -16.70
CA SER A 51 5.08 16.12 -16.84
C SER A 51 5.69 15.50 -18.11
N ASP A 52 5.18 14.36 -18.57
CA ASP A 52 5.68 13.63 -19.73
C ASP A 52 5.15 14.18 -21.07
N LEU A 53 4.02 14.93 -21.04
CA LEU A 53 3.39 15.47 -22.27
C LEU A 53 4.33 16.30 -23.16
N PRO A 54 5.20 17.18 -22.60
CA PRO A 54 6.14 17.95 -23.42
C PRO A 54 7.17 17.10 -24.17
N ASP A 55 7.48 15.89 -23.68
CA ASP A 55 8.44 14.97 -24.29
C ASP A 55 7.87 14.17 -25.47
N GLY A 56 6.57 14.35 -25.76
CA GLY A 56 5.89 13.81 -26.91
C GLY A 56 4.99 12.62 -26.64
N PHE A 57 4.04 12.39 -27.52
CA PHE A 57 2.96 11.41 -27.37
C PHE A 57 3.46 9.98 -27.12
N SER A 58 4.47 9.53 -27.88
CA SER A 58 5.02 8.15 -27.71
C SER A 58 5.66 7.95 -26.36
N TYR A 59 6.37 8.95 -25.84
CA TYR A 59 6.98 8.92 -24.52
C TYR A 59 5.91 8.86 -23.43
N THR A 60 4.91 9.73 -23.50
CA THR A 60 3.78 9.76 -22.57
C THR A 60 3.03 8.43 -22.52
N VAL A 61 2.72 7.83 -23.67
CA VAL A 61 2.04 6.52 -23.73
C VAL A 61 2.88 5.42 -23.09
N SER A 62 4.18 5.42 -23.34
CA SER A 62 5.11 4.46 -22.71
C SER A 62 5.15 4.61 -21.19
N GLY A 63 5.16 5.85 -20.70
CA GLY A 63 5.05 6.18 -19.29
C GLY A 63 3.76 5.66 -18.66
N ILE A 64 2.61 5.90 -19.29
CA ILE A 64 1.29 5.41 -18.83
C ILE A 64 1.29 3.89 -18.71
N LEU A 65 1.78 3.17 -19.72
CA LEU A 65 1.83 1.71 -19.71
C LEU A 65 2.70 1.18 -18.55
N GLY A 66 3.88 1.75 -18.36
CA GLY A 66 4.79 1.38 -17.28
C GLY A 66 4.17 1.60 -15.89
N ARG A 67 3.50 2.73 -15.69
CA ARG A 67 2.80 3.05 -14.43
C ARG A 67 1.59 2.15 -14.19
N THR A 68 0.82 1.83 -15.24
CA THR A 68 -0.32 0.90 -15.14
C THR A 68 0.13 -0.48 -14.67
N ILE A 69 1.23 -1.01 -15.20
CA ILE A 69 1.80 -2.28 -14.75
C ILE A 69 2.30 -2.16 -13.31
N GLY A 70 2.98 -1.07 -12.97
CA GLY A 70 3.46 -0.80 -11.60
C GLY A 70 2.34 -0.68 -10.58
N ALA A 71 1.16 -0.21 -10.99
CA ALA A 71 -0.01 -0.03 -10.12
C ALA A 71 -0.54 -1.33 -9.50
N VAL A 72 -0.21 -2.50 -10.05
CA VAL A 72 -0.59 -3.81 -9.49
C VAL A 72 -0.06 -4.00 -8.07
N SER A 73 1.10 -3.43 -7.74
CA SER A 73 1.68 -3.51 -6.40
C SER A 73 2.32 -2.17 -6.04
N SER A 74 1.52 -1.23 -5.60
CA SER A 74 1.96 0.15 -5.38
C SER A 74 1.32 0.78 -4.14
N HIS A 75 1.02 2.06 -4.16
CA HIS A 75 0.57 2.86 -3.03
C HIS A 75 -0.64 2.27 -2.28
N TRP A 76 -1.59 1.64 -2.98
CA TRP A 76 -2.73 1.00 -2.32
C TRP A 76 -2.32 -0.17 -1.39
N LEU A 77 -1.28 -0.94 -1.78
CA LEU A 77 -0.72 -2.01 -0.95
C LEU A 77 0.05 -1.44 0.25
N TYR A 78 0.94 -0.46 0.02
CA TYR A 78 1.74 0.12 1.09
C TYR A 78 0.86 0.82 2.12
N THR A 79 -0.14 1.58 1.67
CA THR A 79 -1.13 2.21 2.56
C THR A 79 -1.93 1.17 3.34
N SER A 80 -2.33 0.06 2.70
CA SER A 80 -3.00 -1.05 3.37
C SER A 80 -2.13 -1.68 4.47
N PHE A 81 -0.86 -1.91 4.19
CA PHE A 81 0.08 -2.46 5.17
C PHE A 81 0.28 -1.53 6.35
N LEU A 82 0.53 -0.25 6.11
CA LEU A 82 0.73 0.74 7.16
C LEU A 82 -0.54 0.92 8.00
N ALA A 83 -1.66 1.22 7.37
CA ALA A 83 -2.92 1.50 8.06
C ALA A 83 -3.39 0.30 8.88
N MET A 84 -3.44 -0.90 8.27
CA MET A 84 -3.89 -2.09 8.97
C MET A 84 -2.88 -2.59 10.00
N GLY A 85 -1.58 -2.41 9.75
CA GLY A 85 -0.54 -2.64 10.76
C GLY A 85 -0.79 -1.83 12.02
N LEU A 86 -1.06 -0.52 11.88
CA LEU A 86 -1.37 0.36 13.02
C LEU A 86 -2.71 0.01 13.70
N VAL A 87 -3.73 -0.39 12.93
CA VAL A 87 -5.01 -0.87 13.48
C VAL A 87 -4.79 -2.12 14.35
N LEU A 88 -4.00 -3.09 13.89
CA LEU A 88 -3.67 -4.30 14.64
C LEU A 88 -2.92 -3.98 15.94
N ILE A 89 -1.92 -3.08 15.89
CA ILE A 89 -1.19 -2.62 17.07
C ILE A 89 -2.15 -1.96 18.07
N TRP A 90 -2.96 -1.02 17.60
CA TRP A 90 -3.88 -0.26 18.45
C TRP A 90 -4.91 -1.17 19.13
N ARG A 91 -5.60 -2.04 18.37
CA ARG A 91 -6.61 -2.95 18.91
C ARG A 91 -6.01 -4.00 19.86
N SER A 92 -4.79 -4.45 19.58
CA SER A 92 -4.03 -5.34 20.49
C SER A 92 -3.70 -4.66 21.81
N ARG A 93 -3.27 -3.39 21.78
CA ARG A 93 -3.01 -2.59 22.99
C ARG A 93 -4.27 -2.31 23.81
N GLN A 94 -5.43 -2.17 23.15
CA GLN A 94 -6.73 -2.07 23.81
C GLN A 94 -7.25 -3.41 24.33
N LYS A 95 -6.50 -4.50 24.19
CA LYS A 95 -6.90 -5.87 24.57
C LYS A 95 -8.16 -6.37 23.86
N LEU A 96 -8.50 -5.79 22.72
CA LEU A 96 -9.62 -6.20 21.88
C LEU A 96 -9.30 -7.44 21.03
N ILE A 97 -8.01 -7.71 20.81
CA ILE A 97 -7.48 -8.89 20.13
C ILE A 97 -6.22 -9.39 20.83
N ASN A 98 -5.78 -10.60 20.49
CA ASN A 98 -4.60 -11.21 21.09
C ASN A 98 -3.34 -10.35 20.87
N SER A 99 -2.46 -10.30 21.89
CA SER A 99 -1.21 -9.51 21.87
C SER A 99 -0.24 -9.88 20.74
N LYS A 100 -0.29 -11.10 20.21
CA LYS A 100 0.51 -11.52 19.04
C LYS A 100 0.28 -10.64 17.82
N TYR A 101 -0.93 -10.08 17.67
CA TYR A 101 -1.25 -9.20 16.55
C TYR A 101 -0.54 -7.83 16.62
N SER A 102 -0.01 -7.44 17.80
CA SER A 102 0.84 -6.25 17.90
C SER A 102 2.15 -6.42 17.12
N LEU A 103 2.80 -7.58 17.26
CA LEU A 103 4.03 -7.89 16.50
C LEU A 103 3.73 -7.97 14.99
N ILE A 104 2.65 -8.65 14.62
CA ILE A 104 2.22 -8.73 13.21
C ILE A 104 1.97 -7.33 12.66
N GLY A 105 1.30 -6.47 13.43
CA GLY A 105 1.06 -5.09 13.04
C GLY A 105 2.34 -4.27 12.83
N ILE A 106 3.34 -4.44 13.72
CA ILE A 106 4.67 -3.80 13.55
C ILE A 106 5.34 -4.27 12.26
N LEU A 107 5.30 -5.58 11.97
CA LEU A 107 5.88 -6.14 10.75
C LEU A 107 5.24 -5.55 9.49
N TYR A 108 3.90 -5.42 9.46
CA TYR A 108 3.21 -4.79 8.34
C TYR A 108 3.49 -3.30 8.23
N ALA A 109 3.49 -2.56 9.34
CA ALA A 109 3.78 -1.12 9.31
C ALA A 109 5.22 -0.83 8.83
N CYS A 110 6.21 -1.59 9.32
CA CYS A 110 7.59 -1.48 8.82
C CYS A 110 7.71 -1.99 7.38
N GLY A 111 7.01 -3.07 7.04
CA GLY A 111 6.96 -3.66 5.71
C GLY A 111 6.44 -2.68 4.65
N ALA A 112 5.49 -1.81 4.99
CA ALA A 112 5.00 -0.76 4.09
C ALA A 112 6.14 0.15 3.61
N PHE A 113 6.93 0.67 4.54
CA PHE A 113 8.09 1.51 4.20
C PHE A 113 9.16 0.72 3.46
N ALA A 114 9.47 -0.50 3.90
CA ALA A 114 10.48 -1.34 3.27
C ALA A 114 10.11 -1.67 1.81
N ALA A 115 8.85 -2.05 1.55
CA ALA A 115 8.37 -2.34 0.22
C ALA A 115 8.39 -1.11 -0.70
N HIS A 116 7.96 0.05 -0.18
CA HIS A 116 7.99 1.29 -0.93
C HIS A 116 9.43 1.77 -1.21
N PHE A 117 10.34 1.67 -0.24
CA PHE A 117 11.75 1.96 -0.46
C PHE A 117 12.39 1.01 -1.46
N ALA A 118 12.08 -0.29 -1.38
CA ALA A 118 12.58 -1.28 -2.34
C ALA A 118 12.11 -0.97 -3.76
N TRP A 119 10.85 -0.58 -3.94
CA TRP A 119 10.31 -0.17 -5.24
C TRP A 119 11.02 1.07 -5.82
N ASN A 120 11.35 2.05 -4.98
CA ASN A 120 12.03 3.29 -5.38
C ASN A 120 13.57 3.17 -5.39
N SER A 121 14.10 1.97 -5.11
CA SER A 121 15.54 1.73 -5.05
C SER A 121 16.14 1.46 -6.43
N PRO A 122 17.49 1.58 -6.57
CA PRO A 122 18.20 1.21 -7.79
C PRO A 122 18.12 -0.28 -8.16
N LEU A 123 17.49 -1.13 -7.34
CA LEU A 123 17.31 -2.57 -7.65
C LEU A 123 16.66 -2.79 -9.02
N ARG A 124 15.75 -1.90 -9.42
CA ARG A 124 15.14 -1.96 -10.74
C ARG A 124 16.11 -1.67 -11.89
N ASN A 125 17.20 -0.95 -11.62
CA ASN A 125 18.24 -0.67 -12.61
C ASN A 125 19.13 -1.90 -12.88
N LEU A 126 19.01 -2.95 -12.06
CA LEU A 126 19.67 -4.25 -12.30
C LEU A 126 18.92 -5.11 -13.31
N GLU A 127 17.71 -4.69 -13.70
CA GLU A 127 16.94 -5.36 -14.74
C GLU A 127 17.55 -5.06 -16.10
N SER A 128 17.85 -6.12 -16.87
CA SER A 128 18.26 -6.03 -18.26
C SER A 128 17.04 -6.24 -19.18
N ASP A 129 16.94 -7.41 -19.79
CA ASP A 129 15.85 -7.73 -20.73
C ASP A 129 14.59 -8.27 -20.05
N LEU A 130 14.72 -8.78 -18.81
CA LEU A 130 13.61 -9.36 -18.05
C LEU A 130 13.39 -8.56 -16.76
N PRO A 131 12.17 -8.05 -16.48
CA PRO A 131 11.85 -7.28 -15.27
C PRO A 131 11.69 -8.19 -14.03
N TRP A 132 12.73 -8.96 -13.71
CA TRP A 132 12.69 -9.96 -12.62
C TRP A 132 12.57 -9.34 -11.23
N ALA A 133 13.23 -8.22 -10.98
CA ALA A 133 13.20 -7.55 -9.67
C ALA A 133 11.82 -6.94 -9.41
N SER A 134 11.23 -6.28 -10.41
CA SER A 134 9.87 -5.76 -10.35
C SER A 134 8.86 -6.90 -10.16
N GLY A 135 8.99 -7.98 -10.90
CA GLY A 135 8.13 -9.17 -10.76
C GLY A 135 8.22 -9.82 -9.39
N LEU A 136 9.43 -9.91 -8.82
CA LEU A 136 9.65 -10.43 -7.47
C LEU A 136 9.00 -9.52 -6.41
N LEU A 137 9.22 -8.21 -6.47
CA LEU A 137 8.62 -7.25 -5.54
C LEU A 137 7.09 -7.29 -5.58
N ILE A 138 6.51 -7.33 -6.78
CA ILE A 138 5.05 -7.46 -6.96
C ILE A 138 4.56 -8.76 -6.30
N SER A 139 5.19 -9.89 -6.59
CA SER A 139 4.78 -11.20 -6.08
C SER A 139 4.85 -11.28 -4.55
N VAL A 140 5.93 -10.77 -3.96
CA VAL A 140 6.12 -10.72 -2.50
C VAL A 140 5.06 -9.84 -1.85
N ASN A 141 4.82 -8.65 -2.38
CA ASN A 141 3.82 -7.73 -1.84
C ASN A 141 2.40 -8.30 -1.92
N LEU A 142 2.03 -8.93 -3.03
CA LEU A 142 0.73 -9.59 -3.18
C LEU A 142 0.57 -10.77 -2.22
N PHE A 143 1.61 -11.56 -2.00
CA PHE A 143 1.61 -12.64 -1.01
C PHE A 143 1.34 -12.10 0.40
N PHE A 144 2.04 -11.03 0.81
CA PHE A 144 1.80 -10.39 2.10
C PHE A 144 0.40 -9.78 2.21
N PHE A 145 -0.12 -9.20 1.12
CA PHE A 145 -1.49 -8.66 1.11
C PHE A 145 -2.55 -9.77 1.29
N ILE A 146 -2.40 -10.89 0.59
CA ILE A 146 -3.31 -12.04 0.76
C ILE A 146 -3.26 -12.55 2.20
N THR A 147 -2.06 -12.66 2.78
CA THR A 147 -1.89 -13.07 4.19
C THR A 147 -2.56 -12.08 5.15
N LEU A 148 -2.38 -10.78 4.93
CA LEU A 148 -3.06 -9.74 5.71
C LEU A 148 -4.57 -9.88 5.61
N TYR A 149 -5.10 -10.01 4.40
CA TYR A 149 -6.54 -10.19 4.17
C TYR A 149 -7.11 -11.41 4.91
N GLN A 150 -6.39 -12.54 4.92
CA GLN A 150 -6.79 -13.74 5.66
C GLN A 150 -6.83 -13.49 7.17
N ILE A 151 -5.81 -12.81 7.72
CA ILE A 151 -5.78 -12.42 9.14
C ILE A 151 -6.98 -11.55 9.49
N LEU A 152 -7.25 -10.51 8.70
CA LEU A 152 -8.36 -9.57 8.95
C LEU A 152 -9.72 -10.24 8.79
N SER A 153 -9.84 -11.16 7.83
CA SER A 153 -11.07 -11.96 7.64
C SER A 153 -11.38 -12.80 8.86
N LYS A 154 -10.36 -13.48 9.41
CA LYS A 154 -10.51 -14.27 10.62
C LYS A 154 -10.90 -13.42 11.83
N LEU A 155 -10.31 -12.23 11.98
CA LEU A 155 -10.65 -11.30 13.06
C LEU A 155 -12.09 -10.76 12.92
N ASP A 156 -12.59 -10.55 11.71
CA ASP A 156 -13.99 -10.17 11.49
C ASP A 156 -14.97 -11.30 11.83
N GLU A 157 -14.57 -12.56 11.65
CA GLU A 157 -15.38 -13.74 12.03
C GLU A 157 -15.43 -13.94 13.56
N GLU A 158 -14.30 -13.74 14.23
CA GLU A 158 -14.19 -13.85 15.69
C GLU A 158 -14.95 -12.72 16.45
N ASN A 159 -15.30 -11.63 15.76
CA ASN A 159 -16.00 -10.46 16.34
C ASN A 159 -17.49 -10.38 15.98
N LYS A 160 -18.05 -11.40 15.35
CA LYS A 160 -19.52 -11.54 15.11
C LYS A 160 -20.21 -12.19 16.28
#